data_2606d6413206649718f53a42d41d7231
#
_entry.id   2606d6413206649718f53a42d41d7231
#
_cell.length_a   1.000
_cell.length_b   1.000
_cell.length_c   1.000
_cell.angle_alpha   90.00
_cell.angle_beta   90.00
_cell.angle_gamma   90.00
#
_symmetry.space_group_name_H-M   'P 1'
#
loop_
_entity.id
_entity.type
_entity.pdbx_description
1 polymer ?
#
loop_
_entity_poly.entity_id
_entity_poly.type
_entity_poly.pdbx_seq_one_letter_code
_entity_poly.pdbx_strand_id
1 'polypeptide(L)'
;MHTDHEHPNQFALLTQRRFAPFFWTQFLGAGNDNLFKFAFTVMVTYQLSVSWLDPKMAGLVIGALFILPFLLFSATSGQLTDKFDKTRVIRFVKNLEIAIMLLASYGFVQTNVPVLLACTFLMGLHSTLFGPVKFAYLPQVLNERELTGGNGMVEMGTFVSILLGNIVGGLLVAMAGVGATYVAISCVAVALVGRATAQFIPAAPATDPGLKINWNPFTETWRNLKLAHGNQVVFRSLLGISWMWFFGAVFLSQFPSFAKEVLHGNEQVASLLLVVFSIGIAIGSLLCETLSRRHVEIGLVPLGAIGMSVFSIDLYFASNSLPPSAAQSIGQFVAHSAHWRVMMDLALLSLFAGLYSVPMYALIQLRSQPTHRARIIAANNILNALFMIASSVIAGALLGAGFSIPQIFLFTGLANAVVAFYIFMLVPEYFLRFVAWVASRLVYRFKVTGDEHIPVQGAAILACNHVSFVDAVLLM
;
A
#
# COMPACT_ATOMS: atom_id res chain seq x y z
N MET A 1 37.28 21.72 -7.22
CA MET A 1 37.04 20.35 -7.67
C MET A 1 36.08 19.72 -6.64
N HIS A 2 34.80 20.10 -6.68
CA HIS A 2 33.78 19.45 -5.88
C HIS A 2 33.22 18.30 -6.73
N THR A 3 33.52 17.10 -6.29
CA THR A 3 32.92 15.90 -6.81
C THR A 3 31.40 16.05 -6.70
N ASP A 4 30.72 16.04 -7.85
CA ASP A 4 29.31 15.72 -7.92
C ASP A 4 29.11 14.42 -7.12
N HIS A 5 28.70 14.54 -5.86
CA HIS A 5 28.13 13.42 -5.15
C HIS A 5 26.82 13.11 -5.87
N GLU A 6 26.89 12.30 -6.91
CA GLU A 6 25.74 11.58 -7.42
C GLU A 6 25.06 10.95 -6.20
N HIS A 7 24.02 11.59 -5.73
CA HIS A 7 23.23 11.02 -4.65
C HIS A 7 22.65 9.72 -5.20
N PRO A 8 23.00 8.58 -4.60
CA PRO A 8 22.54 7.29 -5.10
C PRO A 8 21.01 7.29 -5.19
N ASN A 9 20.46 6.73 -6.25
CA ASN A 9 19.01 6.58 -6.40
C ASN A 9 18.45 5.67 -5.29
N GLN A 10 17.13 5.62 -5.15
CA GLN A 10 16.46 4.84 -4.09
C GLN A 10 16.89 3.36 -4.04
N PHE A 11 17.30 2.75 -5.16
CA PHE A 11 17.77 1.36 -5.20
C PHE A 11 19.09 1.17 -4.45
N ALA A 12 19.92 2.22 -4.34
CA ALA A 12 21.12 2.16 -3.53
C ALA A 12 20.84 1.95 -2.03
N LEU A 13 19.63 2.25 -1.56
CA LEU A 13 19.21 1.92 -0.20
C LEU A 13 19.26 0.41 0.07
N LEU A 14 19.03 -0.43 -0.96
CA LEU A 14 19.10 -1.89 -0.82
C LEU A 14 20.52 -2.44 -0.57
N THR A 15 21.54 -1.64 -0.75
CA THR A 15 22.92 -2.00 -0.43
C THR A 15 23.35 -1.48 0.96
N GLN A 16 22.52 -0.65 1.60
CA GLN A 16 22.85 0.01 2.86
C GLN A 16 22.33 -0.79 4.05
N ARG A 17 23.20 -1.06 5.02
CA ARG A 17 22.89 -1.81 6.25
C ARG A 17 21.74 -1.22 7.06
N ARG A 18 21.53 0.11 6.99
CA ARG A 18 20.43 0.79 7.70
C ARG A 18 19.06 0.51 7.11
N PHE A 19 18.95 0.15 5.81
CA PHE A 19 17.68 -0.02 5.10
C PHE A 19 17.46 -1.47 4.59
N ALA A 20 18.44 -2.09 3.96
CA ALA A 20 18.29 -3.38 3.30
C ALA A 20 17.73 -4.50 4.20
N PRO A 21 18.23 -4.72 5.43
CA PRO A 21 17.68 -5.77 6.29
C PRO A 21 16.22 -5.50 6.68
N PHE A 22 15.87 -4.24 6.89
CA PHE A 22 14.50 -3.83 7.17
C PHE A 22 13.59 -4.06 5.96
N PHE A 23 14.03 -3.67 4.75
CA PHE A 23 13.30 -3.89 3.51
C PHE A 23 12.97 -5.37 3.30
N TRP A 24 13.97 -6.25 3.42
CA TRP A 24 13.76 -7.69 3.25
C TRP A 24 12.88 -8.28 4.36
N THR A 25 13.00 -7.80 5.59
CA THR A 25 12.15 -8.24 6.71
C THR A 25 10.68 -7.94 6.45
N GLN A 26 10.35 -6.73 5.97
CA GLN A 26 8.98 -6.32 5.66
C GLN A 26 8.46 -7.01 4.39
N PHE A 27 9.31 -7.16 3.37
CA PHE A 27 8.99 -7.86 2.12
C PHE A 27 8.58 -9.31 2.39
N LEU A 28 9.41 -10.05 3.12
CA LEU A 28 9.13 -11.44 3.47
C LEU A 28 7.90 -11.57 4.36
N GLY A 29 7.67 -10.66 5.29
CA GLY A 29 6.48 -10.64 6.14
C GLY A 29 5.20 -10.47 5.33
N ALA A 30 5.14 -9.45 4.45
CA ALA A 30 3.98 -9.22 3.59
C ALA A 30 3.73 -10.40 2.61
N GLY A 31 4.80 -11.01 2.10
CA GLY A 31 4.71 -12.20 1.27
C GLY A 31 4.15 -13.40 2.01
N ASN A 32 4.61 -13.63 3.25
CA ASN A 32 4.17 -14.74 4.09
C ASN A 32 2.68 -14.62 4.49
N ASP A 33 2.24 -13.40 4.86
CA ASP A 33 0.84 -13.10 5.13
C ASP A 33 -0.08 -13.52 3.97
N ASN A 34 0.35 -13.21 2.76
CA ASN A 34 -0.46 -13.46 1.56
C ASN A 34 -0.33 -14.89 1.05
N LEU A 35 0.85 -15.51 1.16
CA LEU A 35 1.05 -16.93 0.90
C LEU A 35 0.10 -17.76 1.78
N PHE A 36 0.11 -17.52 3.09
CA PHE A 36 -0.75 -18.19 4.06
C PHE A 36 -2.24 -17.96 3.74
N LYS A 37 -2.68 -16.70 3.64
CA LYS A 37 -4.10 -16.36 3.43
C LYS A 37 -4.64 -16.93 2.13
N PHE A 38 -3.89 -16.78 1.04
CA PHE A 38 -4.35 -17.23 -0.27
C PHE A 38 -4.43 -18.77 -0.34
N ALA A 39 -3.39 -19.46 0.14
CA ALA A 39 -3.41 -20.92 0.22
C ALA A 39 -4.56 -21.44 1.08
N PHE A 40 -4.80 -20.84 2.23
CA PHE A 40 -5.92 -21.21 3.11
C PHE A 40 -7.28 -20.95 2.45
N THR A 41 -7.44 -19.79 1.81
CA THR A 41 -8.68 -19.47 1.07
C THR A 41 -8.96 -20.49 -0.03
N VAL A 42 -7.95 -20.81 -0.85
CA VAL A 42 -8.08 -21.81 -1.93
C VAL A 42 -8.42 -23.19 -1.34
N MET A 43 -7.77 -23.59 -0.28
CA MET A 43 -8.00 -24.88 0.37
C MET A 43 -9.47 -25.01 0.85
N VAL A 44 -10.00 -23.98 1.54
CA VAL A 44 -11.40 -24.01 2.02
C VAL A 44 -12.40 -23.92 0.86
N THR A 45 -12.09 -23.16 -0.18
CA THR A 45 -13.02 -22.93 -1.28
C THR A 45 -13.14 -24.13 -2.23
N TYR A 46 -12.03 -24.85 -2.48
CA TYR A 46 -11.97 -25.85 -3.54
C TYR A 46 -11.64 -27.27 -3.06
N GLN A 47 -11.02 -27.43 -1.89
CA GLN A 47 -10.49 -28.73 -1.47
C GLN A 47 -11.20 -29.32 -0.24
N LEU A 48 -11.81 -28.47 0.59
CA LEU A 48 -12.45 -28.91 1.84
C LEU A 48 -13.96 -28.70 1.77
N SER A 49 -14.70 -29.66 2.37
CA SER A 49 -16.13 -29.52 2.64
C SER A 49 -16.34 -29.20 4.11
N VAL A 50 -16.54 -27.93 4.44
CA VAL A 50 -16.73 -27.45 5.80
C VAL A 50 -18.22 -27.13 6.00
N SER A 51 -18.92 -27.95 6.80
CA SER A 51 -20.38 -27.86 6.95
C SER A 51 -20.89 -26.53 7.52
N TRP A 52 -20.07 -25.83 8.29
CA TRP A 52 -20.42 -24.57 8.97
C TRP A 52 -19.84 -23.33 8.28
N LEU A 53 -19.06 -23.48 7.19
CA LEU A 53 -18.47 -22.36 6.44
C LEU A 53 -18.76 -22.56 4.93
N ASP A 54 -19.66 -21.75 4.40
CA ASP A 54 -19.92 -21.74 2.96
C ASP A 54 -18.63 -21.36 2.20
N PRO A 55 -18.17 -22.16 1.23
CA PRO A 55 -17.01 -21.84 0.40
C PRO A 55 -17.04 -20.44 -0.22
N LYS A 56 -18.21 -19.94 -0.59
CA LYS A 56 -18.40 -18.58 -1.14
C LYS A 56 -18.10 -17.49 -0.11
N MET A 57 -18.24 -17.79 1.18
CA MET A 57 -17.99 -16.86 2.28
C MET A 57 -16.56 -16.96 2.82
N ALA A 58 -15.79 -17.98 2.44
CA ALA A 58 -14.47 -18.26 3.00
C ALA A 58 -13.52 -17.05 2.89
N GLY A 59 -13.42 -16.46 1.70
CA GLY A 59 -12.56 -15.30 1.48
C GLY A 59 -12.97 -14.07 2.31
N LEU A 60 -14.26 -13.84 2.47
CA LEU A 60 -14.79 -12.73 3.29
C LEU A 60 -14.48 -12.94 4.79
N VAL A 61 -14.69 -14.16 5.29
CA VAL A 61 -14.43 -14.50 6.71
C VAL A 61 -12.93 -14.40 7.00
N ILE A 62 -12.09 -14.97 6.14
CA ILE A 62 -10.62 -14.90 6.27
C ILE A 62 -10.14 -13.45 6.22
N GLY A 63 -10.65 -12.65 5.26
CA GLY A 63 -10.32 -11.24 5.14
C GLY A 63 -10.76 -10.43 6.37
N ALA A 64 -11.97 -10.62 6.85
CA ALA A 64 -12.51 -9.95 8.03
C ALA A 64 -11.72 -10.28 9.29
N LEU A 65 -11.38 -11.56 9.52
CA LEU A 65 -10.56 -11.99 10.64
C LEU A 65 -9.15 -11.41 10.60
N PHE A 66 -8.58 -11.25 9.41
CA PHE A 66 -7.26 -10.64 9.25
C PHE A 66 -7.28 -9.13 9.55
N ILE A 67 -8.37 -8.42 9.16
CA ILE A 67 -8.50 -6.96 9.36
C ILE A 67 -8.91 -6.61 10.80
N LEU A 68 -9.66 -7.48 11.49
CA LEU A 68 -10.18 -7.20 12.83
C LEU A 68 -9.12 -6.75 13.84
N PRO A 69 -7.92 -7.37 13.92
CA PRO A 69 -6.86 -6.90 14.82
C PRO A 69 -6.41 -5.47 14.56
N PHE A 70 -6.48 -4.97 13.32
CA PHE A 70 -6.11 -3.58 13.01
C PHE A 70 -7.04 -2.58 13.72
N LEU A 71 -8.31 -2.90 13.87
CA LEU A 71 -9.24 -2.07 14.63
C LEU A 71 -9.00 -2.15 16.14
N LEU A 72 -8.70 -3.37 16.64
CA LEU A 72 -8.64 -3.62 18.08
C LEU A 72 -7.28 -3.25 18.70
N PHE A 73 -6.18 -3.48 17.99
CA PHE A 73 -4.83 -3.46 18.56
C PHE A 73 -3.88 -2.42 17.96
N SER A 74 -4.25 -1.71 16.89
CA SER A 74 -3.35 -0.69 16.32
C SER A 74 -2.99 0.41 17.31
N ALA A 75 -3.95 0.88 18.11
CA ALA A 75 -3.69 1.90 19.12
C ALA A 75 -2.65 1.44 20.16
N THR A 76 -2.75 0.20 20.61
CA THR A 76 -1.76 -0.41 21.52
C THR A 76 -0.42 -0.58 20.83
N SER A 77 -0.42 -1.04 19.56
CA SER A 77 0.81 -1.19 18.75
C SER A 77 1.58 0.13 18.60
N GLY A 78 0.87 1.24 18.36
CA GLY A 78 1.49 2.57 18.27
C GLY A 78 2.21 2.94 19.56
N GLN A 79 1.58 2.72 20.73
CA GLN A 79 2.19 2.97 22.03
C GLN A 79 3.44 2.11 22.27
N LEU A 80 3.36 0.82 21.95
CA LEU A 80 4.50 -0.10 22.08
C LEU A 80 5.68 0.35 21.22
N THR A 81 5.39 0.82 20.00
CA THR A 81 6.41 1.29 19.04
C THR A 81 7.08 2.59 19.50
N ASP A 82 6.34 3.52 20.12
CA ASP A 82 6.93 4.76 20.64
C ASP A 82 7.71 4.50 21.94
N LYS A 83 7.25 3.57 22.78
CA LYS A 83 7.84 3.26 24.09
C LYS A 83 9.11 2.42 24.01
N PHE A 84 9.20 1.49 23.07
CA PHE A 84 10.31 0.55 23.00
C PHE A 84 11.23 0.82 21.79
N ASP A 85 12.46 0.29 21.83
CA ASP A 85 13.35 0.26 20.66
C ASP A 85 12.67 -0.47 19.51
N LYS A 86 12.58 0.18 18.36
CA LYS A 86 11.82 -0.30 17.20
C LYS A 86 12.37 -1.61 16.64
N THR A 87 13.70 -1.78 16.68
CA THR A 87 14.34 -3.01 16.24
C THR A 87 13.99 -4.19 17.15
N ARG A 88 13.88 -3.94 18.47
CA ARG A 88 13.42 -4.96 19.41
C ARG A 88 11.96 -5.34 19.16
N VAL A 89 11.11 -4.35 18.88
CA VAL A 89 9.70 -4.61 18.51
C VAL A 89 9.63 -5.43 17.22
N ILE A 90 10.39 -5.07 16.18
CA ILE A 90 10.45 -5.82 14.92
C ILE A 90 10.86 -7.27 15.17
N ARG A 91 11.93 -7.51 15.94
CA ARG A 91 12.41 -8.86 16.25
C ARG A 91 11.38 -9.67 17.05
N PHE A 92 10.69 -9.06 18.00
CA PHE A 92 9.60 -9.69 18.75
C PHE A 92 8.47 -10.11 17.81
N VAL A 93 8.02 -9.21 16.93
CA VAL A 93 6.96 -9.46 15.95
C VAL A 93 7.36 -10.59 15.00
N LYS A 94 8.62 -10.65 14.57
CA LYS A 94 9.11 -11.75 13.72
C LYS A 94 9.24 -13.09 14.46
N ASN A 95 9.51 -13.09 15.77
CA ASN A 95 9.42 -14.31 16.59
C ASN A 95 7.96 -14.78 16.73
N LEU A 96 7.02 -13.85 16.90
CA LEU A 96 5.59 -14.15 16.91
C LEU A 96 5.13 -14.78 15.59
N GLU A 97 5.61 -14.26 14.45
CA GLU A 97 5.33 -14.82 13.12
C GLU A 97 5.76 -16.30 13.03
N ILE A 98 6.97 -16.65 13.51
CA ILE A 98 7.43 -18.05 13.53
C ILE A 98 6.48 -18.91 14.35
N ALA A 99 6.09 -18.47 15.54
CA ALA A 99 5.17 -19.23 16.39
C ALA A 99 3.81 -19.46 15.73
N ILE A 100 3.28 -18.42 15.06
CA ILE A 100 2.02 -18.51 14.32
C ILE A 100 2.15 -19.46 13.13
N MET A 101 3.26 -19.41 12.38
CA MET A 101 3.47 -20.28 11.23
C MET A 101 3.69 -21.74 11.63
N LEU A 102 4.28 -22.02 12.79
CA LEU A 102 4.36 -23.37 13.34
C LEU A 102 2.96 -23.90 13.70
N LEU A 103 2.11 -23.07 14.32
CA LEU A 103 0.71 -23.43 14.58
C LEU A 103 -0.09 -23.60 13.28
N ALA A 104 0.13 -22.73 12.30
CA ALA A 104 -0.49 -22.83 10.99
C ALA A 104 -0.07 -24.11 10.25
N SER A 105 1.18 -24.55 10.39
CA SER A 105 1.68 -25.79 9.82
C SER A 105 0.89 -27.00 10.34
N TYR A 106 0.62 -27.05 11.65
CA TYR A 106 -0.28 -28.03 12.21
C TYR A 106 -1.67 -27.95 11.59
N GLY A 107 -2.23 -26.73 11.47
CA GLY A 107 -3.53 -26.49 10.86
C GLY A 107 -3.62 -26.98 9.41
N PHE A 108 -2.60 -26.71 8.59
CA PHE A 108 -2.55 -27.15 7.20
C PHE A 108 -2.42 -28.68 7.08
N VAL A 109 -1.48 -29.28 7.80
CA VAL A 109 -1.22 -30.74 7.72
C VAL A 109 -2.41 -31.55 8.25
N GLN A 110 -3.08 -31.09 9.31
CA GLN A 110 -4.27 -31.73 9.86
C GLN A 110 -5.58 -31.24 9.23
N THR A 111 -5.52 -30.36 8.23
CA THR A 111 -6.70 -29.72 7.63
C THR A 111 -7.68 -29.12 8.66
N ASN A 112 -7.12 -28.57 9.76
CA ASN A 112 -7.89 -28.04 10.88
C ASN A 112 -8.27 -26.58 10.62
N VAL A 113 -9.46 -26.36 10.04
CA VAL A 113 -9.96 -25.03 9.68
C VAL A 113 -10.08 -24.08 10.87
N PRO A 114 -10.62 -24.46 12.04
CA PRO A 114 -10.63 -23.59 13.22
C PRO A 114 -9.25 -23.08 13.62
N VAL A 115 -8.23 -23.91 13.61
CA VAL A 115 -6.84 -23.51 13.91
C VAL A 115 -6.33 -22.52 12.86
N LEU A 116 -6.60 -22.75 11.58
CA LEU A 116 -6.19 -21.84 10.50
C LEU A 116 -6.92 -20.49 10.56
N LEU A 117 -8.18 -20.43 10.97
CA LEU A 117 -8.90 -19.19 11.25
C LEU A 117 -8.29 -18.43 12.45
N ALA A 118 -7.96 -19.14 13.52
CA ALA A 118 -7.23 -18.54 14.64
C ALA A 118 -5.86 -17.99 14.20
N CYS A 119 -5.12 -18.73 13.37
CA CYS A 119 -3.86 -18.24 12.78
C CYS A 119 -4.08 -17.01 11.88
N THR A 120 -5.19 -16.95 11.15
CA THR A 120 -5.54 -15.74 10.34
C THR A 120 -5.68 -14.51 11.22
N PHE A 121 -6.40 -14.62 12.34
CA PHE A 121 -6.52 -13.54 13.32
C PHE A 121 -5.15 -13.16 13.91
N LEU A 122 -4.35 -14.14 14.32
CA LEU A 122 -3.02 -13.92 14.88
C LEU A 122 -2.05 -13.31 13.86
N MET A 123 -2.15 -13.64 12.57
CA MET A 123 -1.39 -12.98 11.50
C MET A 123 -1.84 -11.54 11.29
N GLY A 124 -3.14 -11.27 11.38
CA GLY A 124 -3.65 -9.90 11.42
C GLY A 124 -3.08 -9.12 12.60
N LEU A 125 -2.99 -9.74 13.79
CA LEU A 125 -2.36 -9.14 14.98
C LEU A 125 -0.87 -8.88 14.75
N HIS A 126 -0.13 -9.84 14.19
CA HIS A 126 1.27 -9.69 13.79
C HIS A 126 1.46 -8.48 12.87
N SER A 127 0.67 -8.38 11.81
CA SER A 127 0.74 -7.28 10.84
C SER A 127 0.31 -5.95 11.46
N THR A 128 -0.63 -5.96 12.40
CA THR A 128 -1.03 -4.79 13.20
C THR A 128 0.11 -4.28 14.08
N LEU A 129 0.86 -5.17 14.71
CA LEU A 129 2.03 -4.80 15.52
C LEU A 129 3.20 -4.28 14.65
N PHE A 130 3.32 -4.79 13.43
CA PHE A 130 4.38 -4.39 12.50
C PHE A 130 4.10 -3.03 11.83
N GLY A 131 2.84 -2.70 11.56
CA GLY A 131 2.46 -1.51 10.79
C GLY A 131 3.04 -0.20 11.33
N PRO A 132 2.76 0.20 12.59
CA PRO A 132 3.31 1.42 13.16
C PRO A 132 4.85 1.45 13.21
N VAL A 133 5.50 0.33 13.53
CA VAL A 133 6.95 0.28 13.59
C VAL A 133 7.58 0.37 12.20
N LYS A 134 6.95 -0.20 11.17
CA LYS A 134 7.38 -0.12 9.77
C LYS A 134 7.58 1.33 9.33
N PHE A 135 6.58 2.16 9.50
CA PHE A 135 6.61 3.55 9.04
C PHE A 135 7.29 4.51 10.03
N ALA A 136 7.35 4.18 11.33
CA ALA A 136 8.07 4.98 12.32
C ALA A 136 9.59 4.75 12.29
N TYR A 137 10.05 3.62 11.76
CA TYR A 137 11.47 3.29 11.60
C TYR A 137 12.14 4.15 10.51
N LEU A 138 11.48 4.33 9.36
CA LEU A 138 12.05 4.99 8.19
C LEU A 138 12.65 6.38 8.50
N PRO A 139 11.94 7.31 9.14
CA PRO A 139 12.50 8.64 9.41
C PRO A 139 13.55 8.68 10.52
N GLN A 140 13.88 7.54 11.15
CA GLN A 140 15.05 7.45 12.06
C GLN A 140 16.32 7.06 11.32
N VAL A 141 16.21 6.44 10.16
CA VAL A 141 17.35 5.88 9.41
C VAL A 141 17.56 6.52 8.04
N LEU A 142 16.58 7.25 7.54
CA LEU A 142 16.61 7.97 6.27
C LEU A 142 16.54 9.49 6.53
N ASN A 143 17.26 10.26 5.72
CA ASN A 143 17.14 11.71 5.70
C ASN A 143 15.91 12.15 4.88
N GLU A 144 15.56 13.44 4.91
CA GLU A 144 14.38 13.98 4.22
C GLU A 144 14.41 13.71 2.71
N ARG A 145 15.57 13.78 2.07
CA ARG A 145 15.74 13.54 0.63
C ARG A 145 15.56 12.07 0.24
N GLU A 146 15.88 11.15 1.16
CA GLU A 146 15.73 9.71 0.96
C GLU A 146 14.34 9.20 1.32
N LEU A 147 13.57 9.98 2.07
CA LEU A 147 12.33 9.50 2.68
C LEU A 147 11.25 9.16 1.64
N THR A 148 11.13 9.96 0.58
CA THR A 148 10.20 9.67 -0.52
C THR A 148 10.59 8.39 -1.25
N GLY A 149 11.87 8.24 -1.62
CA GLY A 149 12.38 7.03 -2.26
C GLY A 149 12.27 5.79 -1.36
N GLY A 150 12.58 5.94 -0.06
CA GLY A 150 12.44 4.87 0.93
C GLY A 150 11.01 4.39 1.11
N ASN A 151 10.02 5.30 1.17
CA ASN A 151 8.59 4.94 1.20
C ASN A 151 8.17 4.29 -0.12
N GLY A 152 8.62 4.81 -1.26
CA GLY A 152 8.36 4.21 -2.58
C GLY A 152 8.87 2.78 -2.69
N MET A 153 10.08 2.52 -2.19
CA MET A 153 10.66 1.17 -2.14
C MET A 153 9.85 0.24 -1.22
N VAL A 154 9.44 0.71 -0.06
CA VAL A 154 8.64 -0.07 0.89
C VAL A 154 7.26 -0.39 0.32
N GLU A 155 6.61 0.56 -0.32
CA GLU A 155 5.30 0.36 -0.96
C GLU A 155 5.40 -0.61 -2.14
N MET A 156 6.35 -0.38 -3.05
CA MET A 156 6.64 -1.30 -4.14
C MET A 156 6.92 -2.71 -3.62
N GLY A 157 7.81 -2.84 -2.63
CA GLY A 157 8.14 -4.11 -2.02
C GLY A 157 6.93 -4.81 -1.41
N THR A 158 6.03 -4.06 -0.79
CA THR A 158 4.78 -4.59 -0.21
C THR A 158 3.88 -5.18 -1.31
N PHE A 159 3.58 -4.44 -2.39
CA PHE A 159 2.69 -4.94 -3.46
C PHE A 159 3.30 -6.09 -4.26
N VAL A 160 4.60 -6.03 -4.57
CA VAL A 160 5.30 -7.13 -5.25
C VAL A 160 5.30 -8.39 -4.35
N SER A 161 5.51 -8.23 -3.06
CA SER A 161 5.53 -9.34 -2.12
C SER A 161 4.14 -9.96 -1.91
N ILE A 162 3.07 -9.14 -1.87
CA ILE A 162 1.67 -9.60 -1.86
C ILE A 162 1.40 -10.47 -3.10
N LEU A 163 1.79 -9.97 -4.27
CA LEU A 163 1.61 -10.68 -5.53
C LEU A 163 2.34 -12.03 -5.54
N LEU A 164 3.61 -12.03 -5.17
CA LEU A 164 4.42 -13.26 -5.13
C LEU A 164 3.89 -14.25 -4.08
N GLY A 165 3.46 -13.76 -2.91
CA GLY A 165 2.86 -14.59 -1.87
C GLY A 165 1.59 -15.28 -2.36
N ASN A 166 0.70 -14.56 -3.03
CA ASN A 166 -0.53 -15.11 -3.61
C ASN A 166 -0.23 -16.16 -4.69
N ILE A 167 0.71 -15.87 -5.61
CA ILE A 167 1.09 -16.81 -6.68
C ILE A 167 1.69 -18.09 -6.07
N VAL A 168 2.66 -17.96 -5.19
CA VAL A 168 3.33 -19.11 -4.56
C VAL A 168 2.35 -19.90 -3.71
N GLY A 169 1.50 -19.25 -2.91
CA GLY A 169 0.48 -19.89 -2.10
C GLY A 169 -0.50 -20.71 -2.95
N GLY A 170 -0.96 -20.14 -4.06
CA GLY A 170 -1.86 -20.81 -5.01
C GLY A 170 -1.22 -22.01 -5.69
N LEU A 171 0.02 -21.87 -6.16
CA LEU A 171 0.76 -22.95 -6.83
C LEU A 171 1.05 -24.11 -5.87
N LEU A 172 1.48 -23.80 -4.64
CA LEU A 172 1.81 -24.83 -3.65
C LEU A 172 0.58 -25.60 -3.21
N VAL A 173 -0.51 -24.92 -2.86
CA VAL A 173 -1.73 -25.55 -2.35
C VAL A 173 -2.41 -26.43 -3.42
N ALA A 174 -2.22 -26.13 -4.69
CA ALA A 174 -2.76 -26.90 -5.81
C ALA A 174 -2.05 -28.25 -6.05
N MET A 175 -0.90 -28.49 -5.42
CA MET A 175 -0.16 -29.75 -5.58
C MET A 175 -0.89 -30.91 -4.91
N ALA A 176 -1.35 -31.88 -5.71
CA ALA A 176 -2.15 -33.00 -5.24
C ALA A 176 -1.45 -33.82 -4.12
N GLY A 177 -2.13 -34.04 -3.02
CA GLY A 177 -1.69 -34.89 -1.90
C GLY A 177 -0.60 -34.28 -1.00
N VAL A 178 0.15 -33.28 -1.47
CA VAL A 178 1.29 -32.71 -0.73
C VAL A 178 1.21 -31.18 -0.55
N GLY A 179 0.24 -30.55 -1.18
CA GLY A 179 0.14 -29.07 -1.24
C GLY A 179 0.11 -28.42 0.14
N ALA A 180 -0.73 -28.91 1.05
CA ALA A 180 -0.83 -28.40 2.41
C ALA A 180 0.52 -28.46 3.16
N THR A 181 1.28 -29.55 2.98
CA THR A 181 2.61 -29.74 3.58
C THR A 181 3.62 -28.73 3.01
N TYR A 182 3.62 -28.51 1.69
CA TYR A 182 4.53 -27.54 1.07
C TYR A 182 4.19 -26.10 1.47
N VAL A 183 2.91 -25.76 1.58
CA VAL A 183 2.48 -24.46 2.13
C VAL A 183 3.01 -24.27 3.55
N ALA A 184 2.82 -25.29 4.41
CA ALA A 184 3.28 -25.28 5.80
C ALA A 184 4.81 -25.05 5.89
N ILE A 185 5.59 -25.82 5.15
CA ILE A 185 7.05 -25.69 5.11
C ILE A 185 7.46 -24.30 4.60
N SER A 186 6.83 -23.81 3.54
CA SER A 186 7.15 -22.53 2.93
C SER A 186 6.84 -21.36 3.87
N CYS A 187 5.70 -21.38 4.56
CA CYS A 187 5.35 -20.35 5.54
C CYS A 187 6.38 -20.28 6.69
N VAL A 188 6.81 -21.43 7.23
CA VAL A 188 7.83 -21.47 8.28
C VAL A 188 9.18 -21.03 7.74
N ALA A 189 9.59 -21.47 6.55
CA ALA A 189 10.85 -21.08 5.95
C ALA A 189 10.93 -19.55 5.72
N VAL A 190 9.89 -18.96 5.17
CA VAL A 190 9.81 -17.50 4.95
C VAL A 190 9.85 -16.75 6.28
N ALA A 191 9.14 -17.21 7.32
CA ALA A 191 9.18 -16.63 8.66
C ALA A 191 10.59 -16.68 9.28
N LEU A 192 11.30 -17.81 9.16
CA LEU A 192 12.66 -17.98 9.65
C LEU A 192 13.65 -17.05 8.92
N VAL A 193 13.58 -16.98 7.58
CA VAL A 193 14.42 -16.06 6.79
C VAL A 193 14.09 -14.62 7.14
N GLY A 194 12.81 -14.24 7.27
CA GLY A 194 12.40 -12.91 7.69
C GLY A 194 12.88 -12.55 9.10
N ARG A 195 12.93 -13.53 10.02
CA ARG A 195 13.53 -13.32 11.36
C ARG A 195 15.05 -13.18 11.29
N ALA A 196 15.69 -13.96 10.44
CA ALA A 196 17.15 -13.86 10.23
C ALA A 196 17.54 -12.49 9.67
N THR A 197 16.82 -11.97 8.67
CA THR A 197 17.05 -10.62 8.14
C THR A 197 16.84 -9.55 9.21
N ALA A 198 15.83 -9.69 10.08
CA ALA A 198 15.55 -8.77 11.17
C ALA A 198 16.70 -8.68 12.20
N GLN A 199 17.57 -9.69 12.28
CA GLN A 199 18.72 -9.66 13.18
C GLN A 199 19.76 -8.59 12.79
N PHE A 200 19.85 -8.28 11.48
CA PHE A 200 20.81 -7.33 10.95
C PHE A 200 20.31 -5.88 10.97
N ILE A 201 19.04 -5.64 11.35
CA ILE A 201 18.50 -4.27 11.47
C ILE A 201 19.23 -3.55 12.61
N PRO A 202 19.81 -2.34 12.35
CA PRO A 202 20.44 -1.54 13.37
C PRO A 202 19.47 -1.13 14.49
N ALA A 203 20.00 -0.80 15.67
CA ALA A 203 19.21 -0.30 16.77
C ALA A 203 18.49 1.01 16.39
N ALA A 204 17.22 1.11 16.76
CA ALA A 204 16.38 2.27 16.51
C ALA A 204 15.69 2.67 17.83
N PRO A 205 16.28 3.63 18.59
CA PRO A 205 15.87 3.93 19.95
C PRO A 205 14.38 4.29 20.09
N ALA A 206 13.85 4.03 21.27
CA ALA A 206 12.52 4.48 21.66
C ALA A 206 12.40 6.01 21.55
N THR A 207 11.26 6.47 21.07
CA THR A 207 11.00 7.91 20.92
C THR A 207 10.29 8.52 22.13
N ASP A 208 9.63 7.69 22.95
CA ASP A 208 8.95 8.09 24.20
C ASP A 208 9.08 6.98 25.26
N PRO A 209 10.28 6.76 25.84
CA PRO A 209 10.51 5.68 26.80
C PRO A 209 9.66 5.80 28.07
N GLY A 210 9.27 7.03 28.43
CA GLY A 210 8.46 7.33 29.62
C GLY A 210 6.96 7.11 29.44
N LEU A 211 6.50 6.75 28.24
CA LEU A 211 5.09 6.58 27.94
C LEU A 211 4.44 5.53 28.84
N LYS A 212 3.36 5.93 29.52
CA LYS A 212 2.46 5.00 30.25
C LYS A 212 1.47 4.40 29.26
N ILE A 213 1.50 3.08 29.10
CA ILE A 213 0.62 2.39 28.16
C ILE A 213 -0.82 2.41 28.69
N ASN A 214 -1.73 2.87 27.85
CA ASN A 214 -3.16 2.73 28.05
C ASN A 214 -3.64 1.46 27.34
N TRP A 215 -4.06 0.47 28.10
CA TRP A 215 -4.52 -0.81 27.56
C TRP A 215 -5.95 -0.81 27.04
N ASN A 216 -6.71 0.28 27.25
CA ASN A 216 -8.05 0.41 26.70
C ASN A 216 -7.96 0.86 25.22
N PRO A 217 -8.29 -0.02 24.26
CA PRO A 217 -8.12 0.29 22.84
C PRO A 217 -9.02 1.42 22.36
N PHE A 218 -10.22 1.58 22.93
CA PHE A 218 -11.18 2.60 22.49
C PHE A 218 -10.74 4.00 22.92
N THR A 219 -10.35 4.17 24.18
CA THR A 219 -9.87 5.47 24.67
C THR A 219 -8.55 5.86 24.02
N GLU A 220 -7.67 4.91 23.75
CA GLU A 220 -6.42 5.19 23.08
C GLU A 220 -6.59 5.47 21.58
N THR A 221 -7.50 4.78 20.91
CA THR A 221 -7.88 5.12 19.52
C THR A 221 -8.37 6.55 19.43
N TRP A 222 -9.27 6.96 20.31
CA TRP A 222 -9.77 8.35 20.37
C TRP A 222 -8.63 9.34 20.61
N ARG A 223 -7.72 9.01 21.53
CA ARG A 223 -6.56 9.85 21.84
C ARG A 223 -5.63 10.00 20.63
N ASN A 224 -5.35 8.91 19.92
CA ASN A 224 -4.51 8.93 18.74
C ASN A 224 -5.13 9.71 17.58
N LEU A 225 -6.43 9.60 17.36
CA LEU A 225 -7.17 10.43 16.41
C LEU A 225 -7.14 11.91 16.79
N LYS A 226 -7.28 12.24 18.08
CA LYS A 226 -7.17 13.61 18.57
C LYS A 226 -5.76 14.18 18.40
N LEU A 227 -4.71 13.37 18.63
CA LEU A 227 -3.34 13.76 18.35
C LEU A 227 -3.12 14.07 16.87
N ALA A 228 -3.63 13.22 15.98
CA ALA A 228 -3.55 13.45 14.53
C ALA A 228 -4.33 14.70 14.11
N HIS A 229 -5.52 14.92 14.68
CA HIS A 229 -6.36 16.08 14.39
C HIS A 229 -5.72 17.41 14.82
N GLY A 230 -4.84 17.40 15.81
CA GLY A 230 -4.07 18.56 16.24
C GLY A 230 -3.13 19.13 15.16
N ASN A 231 -2.80 18.34 14.12
CA ASN A 231 -2.10 18.80 12.93
C ASN A 231 -2.94 18.52 11.68
N GLN A 232 -3.56 19.56 11.14
CA GLN A 232 -4.49 19.45 10.01
C GLN A 232 -3.85 18.82 8.76
N VAL A 233 -2.58 19.07 8.50
CA VAL A 233 -1.87 18.48 7.36
C VAL A 233 -1.74 16.97 7.55
N VAL A 234 -1.36 16.53 8.74
CA VAL A 234 -1.25 15.10 9.09
C VAL A 234 -2.63 14.44 9.02
N PHE A 235 -3.65 15.03 9.65
CA PHE A 235 -4.99 14.44 9.68
C PHE A 235 -5.60 14.28 8.28
N ARG A 236 -5.45 15.29 7.41
CA ARG A 236 -5.90 15.23 6.02
C ARG A 236 -5.14 14.17 5.22
N SER A 237 -3.84 14.00 5.49
CA SER A 237 -3.04 12.95 4.86
C SER A 237 -3.48 11.54 5.30
N LEU A 238 -3.85 11.37 6.59
CA LEU A 238 -4.43 10.12 7.06
C LEU A 238 -5.73 9.78 6.33
N LEU A 239 -6.63 10.75 6.22
CA LEU A 239 -7.89 10.56 5.49
C LEU A 239 -7.65 10.27 4.01
N GLY A 240 -6.69 10.94 3.38
CA GLY A 240 -6.32 10.69 1.99
C GLY A 240 -5.79 9.28 1.77
N ILE A 241 -4.89 8.80 2.64
CA ILE A 241 -4.39 7.42 2.56
C ILE A 241 -5.53 6.43 2.79
N SER A 242 -6.40 6.66 3.77
CA SER A 242 -7.54 5.78 4.04
C SER A 242 -8.51 5.74 2.87
N TRP A 243 -8.70 6.88 2.18
CA TRP A 243 -9.46 6.92 0.95
C TRP A 243 -8.84 6.07 -0.17
N MET A 244 -7.52 6.11 -0.33
CA MET A 244 -6.82 5.25 -1.30
C MET A 244 -7.03 3.76 -0.97
N TRP A 245 -7.02 3.38 0.31
CA TRP A 245 -7.32 2.01 0.72
C TRP A 245 -8.77 1.63 0.46
N PHE A 246 -9.73 2.55 0.66
CA PHE A 246 -11.14 2.36 0.25
C PHE A 246 -11.21 2.07 -1.26
N PHE A 247 -10.61 2.94 -2.06
CA PHE A 247 -10.58 2.82 -3.52
C PHE A 247 -9.97 1.48 -3.96
N GLY A 248 -8.77 1.17 -3.48
CA GLY A 248 -8.08 -0.08 -3.80
C GLY A 248 -8.87 -1.32 -3.38
N ALA A 249 -9.52 -1.29 -2.21
CA ALA A 249 -10.31 -2.41 -1.71
C ALA A 249 -11.56 -2.68 -2.57
N VAL A 250 -12.23 -1.65 -3.11
CA VAL A 250 -13.32 -1.83 -4.08
C VAL A 250 -12.82 -2.62 -5.29
N PHE A 251 -11.71 -2.20 -5.90
CA PHE A 251 -11.19 -2.86 -7.10
C PHE A 251 -10.73 -4.30 -6.82
N LEU A 252 -9.91 -4.48 -5.80
CA LEU A 252 -9.34 -5.79 -5.45
C LEU A 252 -10.42 -6.83 -5.10
N SER A 253 -11.47 -6.40 -4.41
CA SER A 253 -12.58 -7.30 -4.04
C SER A 253 -13.41 -7.74 -5.26
N GLN A 254 -13.48 -6.92 -6.31
CA GLN A 254 -14.30 -7.17 -7.49
C GLN A 254 -13.54 -7.88 -8.63
N PHE A 255 -12.21 -7.98 -8.59
CA PHE A 255 -11.45 -8.57 -9.70
C PHE A 255 -11.90 -9.99 -10.09
N PRO A 256 -12.19 -10.93 -9.18
CA PRO A 256 -12.65 -12.25 -9.58
C PRO A 256 -13.98 -12.21 -10.34
N SER A 257 -14.96 -11.47 -9.83
CA SER A 257 -16.27 -11.32 -10.46
C SER A 257 -16.19 -10.49 -11.75
N PHE A 258 -15.40 -9.44 -11.77
CA PHE A 258 -15.14 -8.62 -12.96
C PHE A 258 -14.52 -9.44 -14.09
N ALA A 259 -13.50 -10.25 -13.80
CA ALA A 259 -12.91 -11.13 -14.77
C ALA A 259 -13.92 -12.14 -15.34
N LYS A 260 -14.74 -12.76 -14.49
CA LYS A 260 -15.69 -13.79 -14.87
C LYS A 260 -16.93 -13.24 -15.58
N GLU A 261 -17.58 -12.24 -14.99
CA GLU A 261 -18.91 -11.79 -15.41
C GLU A 261 -18.86 -10.71 -16.49
N VAL A 262 -17.82 -9.87 -16.50
CA VAL A 262 -17.70 -8.73 -17.42
C VAL A 262 -16.70 -9.01 -18.53
N LEU A 263 -15.53 -9.55 -18.18
CA LEU A 263 -14.46 -9.81 -19.15
C LEU A 263 -14.54 -11.21 -19.77
N HIS A 264 -15.44 -12.07 -19.26
CA HIS A 264 -15.59 -13.46 -19.68
C HIS A 264 -14.26 -14.25 -19.65
N GLY A 265 -13.39 -13.91 -18.70
CA GLY A 265 -12.11 -14.56 -18.46
C GLY A 265 -12.21 -15.67 -17.43
N ASN A 266 -11.27 -16.60 -17.49
CA ASN A 266 -11.12 -17.63 -16.46
C ASN A 266 -10.39 -17.09 -15.21
N GLU A 267 -10.09 -17.94 -14.23
CA GLU A 267 -9.39 -17.58 -12.98
C GLU A 267 -8.00 -16.98 -13.22
N GLN A 268 -7.33 -17.38 -14.32
CA GLN A 268 -6.03 -16.83 -14.70
C GLN A 268 -6.13 -15.37 -15.13
N VAL A 269 -7.26 -14.96 -15.75
CA VAL A 269 -7.51 -13.54 -16.10
C VAL A 269 -7.72 -12.72 -14.84
N ALA A 270 -8.43 -13.23 -13.83
CA ALA A 270 -8.53 -12.54 -12.52
C ALA A 270 -7.15 -12.34 -11.87
N SER A 271 -6.29 -13.36 -11.95
CA SER A 271 -4.90 -13.25 -11.48
C SER A 271 -4.09 -12.23 -12.29
N LEU A 272 -4.29 -12.17 -13.61
CA LEU A 272 -3.66 -11.16 -14.46
C LEU A 272 -4.06 -9.74 -14.06
N LEU A 273 -5.32 -9.48 -13.75
CA LEU A 273 -5.77 -8.16 -13.27
C LEU A 273 -5.05 -7.76 -11.98
N LEU A 274 -4.90 -8.71 -11.04
CA LEU A 274 -4.15 -8.48 -9.81
C LEU A 274 -2.66 -8.18 -10.09
N VAL A 275 -2.04 -8.89 -11.04
CA VAL A 275 -0.65 -8.66 -11.46
C VAL A 275 -0.50 -7.25 -12.04
N VAL A 276 -1.36 -6.87 -12.99
CA VAL A 276 -1.34 -5.55 -13.63
C VAL A 276 -1.51 -4.44 -12.60
N PHE A 277 -2.47 -4.59 -11.70
CA PHE A 277 -2.71 -3.62 -10.63
C PHE A 277 -1.51 -3.49 -9.67
N SER A 278 -0.93 -4.60 -9.25
CA SER A 278 0.22 -4.60 -8.32
C SER A 278 1.47 -3.99 -8.95
N ILE A 279 1.73 -4.31 -10.23
CA ILE A 279 2.85 -3.74 -10.99
C ILE A 279 2.64 -2.24 -11.20
N GLY A 280 1.41 -1.81 -11.51
CA GLY A 280 1.09 -0.39 -11.65
C GLY A 280 1.42 0.39 -10.38
N ILE A 281 0.93 -0.05 -9.21
CA ILE A 281 1.25 0.59 -7.92
C ILE A 281 2.77 0.58 -7.68
N ALA A 282 3.45 -0.53 -7.94
CA ALA A 282 4.90 -0.62 -7.73
C ALA A 282 5.67 0.42 -8.59
N ILE A 283 5.32 0.53 -9.86
CA ILE A 283 5.94 1.52 -10.77
C ILE A 283 5.61 2.94 -10.29
N GLY A 284 4.34 3.24 -9.98
CA GLY A 284 3.91 4.55 -9.49
C GLY A 284 4.65 4.97 -8.22
N SER A 285 4.81 4.03 -7.28
CA SER A 285 5.55 4.27 -6.03
C SER A 285 7.02 4.59 -6.27
N LEU A 286 7.66 3.89 -7.21
CA LEU A 286 9.07 4.14 -7.57
C LEU A 286 9.25 5.47 -8.33
N LEU A 287 8.28 5.86 -9.16
CA LEU A 287 8.34 7.12 -9.89
C LEU A 287 8.27 8.35 -8.98
N CYS A 288 7.75 8.23 -7.76
CA CYS A 288 7.65 9.33 -6.82
C CYS A 288 9.01 10.01 -6.56
N GLU A 289 10.09 9.25 -6.36
CA GLU A 289 11.42 9.82 -6.11
C GLU A 289 11.90 10.66 -7.29
N THR A 290 11.73 10.13 -8.50
CA THR A 290 12.18 10.79 -9.73
C THR A 290 11.38 12.05 -10.01
N LEU A 291 10.04 11.97 -9.88
CA LEU A 291 9.14 13.09 -10.16
C LEU A 291 9.22 14.19 -9.09
N SER A 292 9.46 13.81 -7.83
CA SER A 292 9.59 14.75 -6.71
C SER A 292 10.99 15.33 -6.54
N ARG A 293 11.96 14.93 -7.36
CA ARG A 293 13.37 15.33 -7.23
C ARG A 293 13.92 15.12 -5.80
N ARG A 294 13.51 14.03 -5.17
CA ARG A 294 13.95 13.66 -3.80
C ARG A 294 13.50 14.62 -2.69
N HIS A 295 12.43 15.37 -2.94
CA HIS A 295 11.73 16.14 -1.91
C HIS A 295 10.34 15.55 -1.71
N VAL A 296 9.69 15.87 -0.60
CA VAL A 296 8.30 15.48 -0.41
C VAL A 296 7.43 16.45 -1.20
N GLU A 297 7.12 16.08 -2.45
CA GLU A 297 6.36 16.92 -3.39
C GLU A 297 4.86 16.61 -3.28
N ILE A 298 4.14 17.51 -2.61
CA ILE A 298 2.69 17.37 -2.38
C ILE A 298 1.90 17.49 -3.69
N GLY A 299 2.45 18.15 -4.71
CA GLY A 299 1.82 18.31 -6.03
C GLY A 299 1.56 17.00 -6.76
N LEU A 300 2.25 15.91 -6.41
CA LEU A 300 2.00 14.57 -6.95
C LEU A 300 0.66 13.99 -6.46
N VAL A 301 0.15 14.41 -5.30
CA VAL A 301 -1.09 13.87 -4.72
C VAL A 301 -2.32 14.23 -5.56
N PRO A 302 -2.57 15.52 -5.91
CA PRO A 302 -3.64 15.88 -6.85
C PRO A 302 -3.50 15.18 -8.21
N LEU A 303 -2.28 15.09 -8.75
CA LEU A 303 -2.02 14.39 -10.00
C LEU A 303 -2.43 12.91 -9.89
N GLY A 304 -2.01 12.23 -8.83
CA GLY A 304 -2.40 10.86 -8.54
C GLY A 304 -3.92 10.70 -8.46
N ALA A 305 -4.59 11.57 -7.70
CA ALA A 305 -6.04 11.53 -7.55
C ALA A 305 -6.78 11.76 -8.88
N ILE A 306 -6.33 12.70 -9.71
CA ILE A 306 -6.91 12.95 -11.04
C ILE A 306 -6.72 11.72 -11.93
N GLY A 307 -5.51 11.15 -11.99
CA GLY A 307 -5.24 9.96 -12.79
C GLY A 307 -6.09 8.76 -12.36
N MET A 308 -6.20 8.50 -11.05
CA MET A 308 -7.11 7.47 -10.53
C MET A 308 -8.55 7.68 -11.01
N SER A 309 -9.05 8.92 -10.98
CA SER A 309 -10.41 9.23 -11.46
C SER A 309 -10.58 8.99 -12.94
N VAL A 310 -9.67 9.54 -13.76
CA VAL A 310 -9.74 9.45 -15.23
C VAL A 310 -9.75 8.00 -15.68
N PHE A 311 -8.80 7.19 -15.23
CA PHE A 311 -8.68 5.81 -15.67
C PHE A 311 -9.71 4.87 -15.04
N SER A 312 -10.25 5.20 -13.86
CA SER A 312 -11.39 4.47 -13.30
C SER A 312 -12.67 4.73 -14.07
N ILE A 313 -12.91 5.96 -14.51
CA ILE A 313 -14.06 6.32 -15.36
C ILE A 313 -13.89 5.72 -16.76
N ASP A 314 -12.67 5.78 -17.34
CA ASP A 314 -12.41 5.19 -18.65
C ASP A 314 -12.57 3.66 -18.63
N LEU A 315 -12.18 3.00 -17.56
CA LEU A 315 -12.37 1.56 -17.35
C LEU A 315 -13.84 1.15 -17.43
N TYR A 316 -14.77 2.00 -16.94
CA TYR A 316 -16.20 1.76 -17.11
C TYR A 316 -16.57 1.71 -18.61
N PHE A 317 -16.14 2.70 -19.40
CA PHE A 317 -16.44 2.72 -20.84
C PHE A 317 -15.73 1.58 -21.58
N ALA A 318 -14.49 1.30 -21.24
CA ALA A 318 -13.70 0.20 -21.82
C ALA A 318 -14.36 -1.16 -21.57
N SER A 319 -14.84 -1.42 -20.37
CA SER A 319 -15.47 -2.70 -20.02
C SER A 319 -16.89 -2.85 -20.57
N ASN A 320 -17.67 -1.76 -20.60
CA ASN A 320 -19.05 -1.79 -21.15
C ASN A 320 -19.10 -1.93 -22.68
N SER A 321 -18.04 -1.64 -23.38
CA SER A 321 -17.96 -1.73 -24.85
C SER A 321 -17.52 -3.11 -25.34
N LEU A 322 -17.23 -4.04 -24.45
CA LEU A 322 -16.76 -5.38 -24.82
C LEU A 322 -17.92 -6.24 -25.35
N PRO A 323 -17.73 -6.95 -26.47
CA PRO A 323 -18.75 -7.87 -26.99
C PRO A 323 -18.83 -9.12 -26.08
N PRO A 324 -20.02 -9.72 -25.96
CA PRO A 324 -20.16 -11.01 -25.30
C PRO A 324 -19.23 -12.05 -25.93
N SER A 325 -18.51 -12.80 -25.11
CA SER A 325 -17.59 -13.83 -25.57
C SER A 325 -17.72 -15.11 -24.73
N ALA A 326 -17.26 -16.24 -25.26
CA ALA A 326 -17.09 -17.45 -24.46
C ALA A 326 -15.95 -17.26 -23.44
N ALA A 327 -15.91 -18.10 -22.42
CA ALA A 327 -14.86 -18.06 -21.41
C ALA A 327 -13.45 -18.16 -22.03
N GLN A 328 -12.61 -17.17 -21.74
CA GLN A 328 -11.29 -17.01 -22.36
C GLN A 328 -10.17 -17.40 -21.40
N SER A 329 -9.16 -18.08 -21.92
CA SER A 329 -7.89 -18.26 -21.24
C SER A 329 -7.07 -16.96 -21.27
N ILE A 330 -6.02 -16.86 -20.45
CA ILE A 330 -5.14 -15.68 -20.40
C ILE A 330 -4.53 -15.36 -21.78
N GLY A 331 -4.14 -16.39 -22.55
CA GLY A 331 -3.55 -16.20 -23.89
C GLY A 331 -4.57 -15.63 -24.87
N GLN A 332 -5.81 -16.13 -24.87
CA GLN A 332 -6.90 -15.62 -25.70
C GLN A 332 -7.29 -14.20 -25.29
N PHE A 333 -7.37 -13.92 -23.97
CA PHE A 333 -7.69 -12.61 -23.44
C PHE A 333 -6.68 -11.55 -23.90
N VAL A 334 -5.37 -11.82 -23.76
CA VAL A 334 -4.32 -10.89 -24.15
C VAL A 334 -4.19 -10.74 -25.67
N ALA A 335 -4.55 -11.76 -26.44
CA ALA A 335 -4.53 -11.70 -27.89
C ALA A 335 -5.58 -10.73 -28.49
N HIS A 336 -6.67 -10.45 -27.77
CA HIS A 336 -7.68 -9.53 -28.22
C HIS A 336 -7.38 -8.08 -27.85
N SER A 337 -7.15 -7.23 -28.86
CA SER A 337 -6.81 -5.81 -28.65
C SER A 337 -7.88 -5.01 -27.89
N ALA A 338 -9.15 -5.44 -27.94
CA ALA A 338 -10.23 -4.82 -27.18
C ALA A 338 -10.01 -4.86 -25.64
N HIS A 339 -9.29 -5.87 -25.12
CA HIS A 339 -8.97 -5.97 -23.70
C HIS A 339 -7.77 -5.11 -23.28
N TRP A 340 -6.95 -4.65 -24.21
CA TRP A 340 -5.75 -3.87 -23.89
C TRP A 340 -6.10 -2.54 -23.24
N ARG A 341 -7.21 -1.91 -23.64
CA ARG A 341 -7.70 -0.67 -23.00
C ARG A 341 -8.01 -0.92 -21.53
N VAL A 342 -8.73 -1.99 -21.22
CA VAL A 342 -9.04 -2.40 -19.84
C VAL A 342 -7.77 -2.62 -19.02
N MET A 343 -6.79 -3.35 -19.57
CA MET A 343 -5.51 -3.58 -18.89
C MET A 343 -4.70 -2.30 -18.71
N MET A 344 -4.71 -1.41 -19.71
CA MET A 344 -4.01 -0.13 -19.64
C MET A 344 -4.64 0.80 -18.61
N ASP A 345 -5.97 0.90 -18.58
CA ASP A 345 -6.69 1.69 -17.59
C ASP A 345 -6.39 1.19 -16.18
N LEU A 346 -6.40 -0.15 -15.99
CA LEU A 346 -6.08 -0.75 -14.70
C LEU A 346 -4.63 -0.49 -14.27
N ALA A 347 -3.68 -0.60 -15.20
CA ALA A 347 -2.28 -0.30 -14.95
C ALA A 347 -2.06 1.18 -14.60
N LEU A 348 -2.71 2.09 -15.33
CA LEU A 348 -2.56 3.52 -15.12
C LEU A 348 -3.26 4.00 -13.85
N LEU A 349 -4.51 3.55 -13.57
CA LEU A 349 -5.16 3.93 -12.32
C LEU A 349 -4.36 3.48 -11.09
N SER A 350 -3.77 2.28 -11.14
CA SER A 350 -2.95 1.77 -10.04
C SER A 350 -1.59 2.45 -9.95
N LEU A 351 -0.98 2.83 -11.09
CA LEU A 351 0.23 3.66 -11.11
C LEU A 351 -0.03 5.01 -10.41
N PHE A 352 -1.13 5.67 -10.73
CA PHE A 352 -1.51 6.93 -10.10
C PHE A 352 -1.86 6.76 -8.61
N ALA A 353 -2.36 5.58 -8.19
CA ALA A 353 -2.53 5.27 -6.76
C ALA A 353 -1.19 5.21 -6.01
N GLY A 354 -0.13 4.67 -6.63
CA GLY A 354 1.24 4.72 -6.09
C GLY A 354 1.77 6.15 -5.97
N LEU A 355 1.58 6.98 -7.01
CA LEU A 355 1.94 8.41 -6.98
C LEU A 355 1.18 9.19 -5.92
N TYR A 356 -0.05 8.78 -5.61
CA TYR A 356 -0.89 9.40 -4.59
C TYR A 356 -0.45 9.05 -3.16
N SER A 357 -0.16 7.80 -2.88
CA SER A 357 0.05 7.29 -1.52
C SER A 357 1.42 7.64 -0.93
N VAL A 358 2.48 7.49 -1.72
CA VAL A 358 3.87 7.63 -1.25
C VAL A 358 4.17 9.01 -0.66
N PRO A 359 3.84 10.14 -1.32
CA PRO A 359 4.08 11.46 -0.75
C PRO A 359 3.32 11.73 0.55
N MET A 360 2.11 11.16 0.69
CA MET A 360 1.30 11.31 1.90
C MET A 360 1.93 10.56 3.09
N TYR A 361 2.46 9.35 2.90
CA TYR A 361 3.19 8.64 3.95
C TYR A 361 4.43 9.42 4.38
N ALA A 362 5.22 9.91 3.43
CA ALA A 362 6.38 10.74 3.71
C ALA A 362 5.99 12.01 4.47
N LEU A 363 4.89 12.65 4.09
CA LEU A 363 4.37 13.86 4.74
C LEU A 363 3.95 13.61 6.20
N ILE A 364 3.24 12.50 6.46
CA ILE A 364 2.89 12.09 7.83
C ILE A 364 4.15 11.91 8.66
N GLN A 365 5.16 11.24 8.11
CA GLN A 365 6.41 10.96 8.81
C GLN A 365 7.19 12.23 9.15
N LEU A 366 7.23 13.21 8.23
CA LEU A 366 7.93 14.48 8.42
C LEU A 366 7.19 15.43 9.36
N ARG A 367 5.87 15.51 9.24
CA ARG A 367 5.04 16.48 9.98
C ARG A 367 4.57 15.99 11.33
N SER A 368 4.76 14.71 11.66
CA SER A 368 4.46 14.16 12.97
C SER A 368 5.66 14.29 13.91
N GLN A 369 5.37 14.71 15.13
CA GLN A 369 6.41 14.75 16.18
C GLN A 369 6.96 13.35 16.45
N PRO A 370 8.29 13.18 16.59
CA PRO A 370 8.91 11.87 16.79
C PRO A 370 8.30 11.06 17.94
N THR A 371 7.94 11.71 19.05
CA THR A 371 7.37 11.09 20.25
C THR A 371 5.95 10.54 20.07
N HIS A 372 5.26 10.93 18.99
CA HIS A 372 3.85 10.55 18.74
C HIS A 372 3.67 9.88 17.39
N ARG A 373 4.72 9.75 16.61
CA ARG A 373 4.66 9.33 15.20
C ARG A 373 4.05 7.95 15.04
N ALA A 374 4.46 6.98 15.87
CA ALA A 374 3.91 5.64 15.76
C ALA A 374 2.43 5.56 16.15
N ARG A 375 1.99 6.36 17.11
CA ARG A 375 0.57 6.48 17.48
C ARG A 375 -0.27 7.12 16.38
N ILE A 376 0.27 8.11 15.67
CA ILE A 376 -0.40 8.71 14.49
C ILE A 376 -0.50 7.68 13.35
N ILE A 377 0.55 6.90 13.10
CA ILE A 377 0.51 5.82 12.10
C ILE A 377 -0.47 4.72 12.54
N ALA A 378 -0.57 4.43 13.82
CA ALA A 378 -1.59 3.53 14.34
C ALA A 378 -3.02 4.03 14.09
N ALA A 379 -3.27 5.34 14.23
CA ALA A 379 -4.54 5.96 13.85
C ALA A 379 -4.81 5.80 12.34
N ASN A 380 -3.78 5.94 11.49
CA ASN A 380 -3.90 5.68 10.07
C ASN A 380 -4.34 4.24 9.78
N ASN A 381 -3.73 3.24 10.43
CA ASN A 381 -4.11 1.84 10.25
C ASN A 381 -5.57 1.57 10.64
N ILE A 382 -6.05 2.19 11.72
CA ILE A 382 -7.46 2.07 12.14
C ILE A 382 -8.39 2.67 11.08
N LEU A 383 -8.07 3.89 10.61
CA LEU A 383 -8.86 4.54 9.57
C LEU A 383 -8.83 3.73 8.26
N ASN A 384 -7.68 3.20 7.86
CA ASN A 384 -7.57 2.34 6.67
C ASN A 384 -8.49 1.12 6.80
N ALA A 385 -8.48 0.43 7.94
CA ALA A 385 -9.35 -0.73 8.19
C ALA A 385 -10.84 -0.34 8.14
N LEU A 386 -11.22 0.78 8.74
CA LEU A 386 -12.60 1.29 8.68
C LEU A 386 -13.03 1.61 7.25
N PHE A 387 -12.18 2.26 6.46
CA PHE A 387 -12.47 2.59 5.07
C PHE A 387 -12.54 1.34 4.19
N MET A 388 -11.69 0.33 4.42
CA MET A 388 -11.78 -0.96 3.71
C MET A 388 -13.07 -1.72 4.04
N ILE A 389 -13.51 -1.72 5.29
CA ILE A 389 -14.80 -2.30 5.68
C ILE A 389 -15.95 -1.54 5.02
N ALA A 390 -15.92 -0.20 5.08
CA ALA A 390 -16.93 0.64 4.44
C ALA A 390 -17.01 0.39 2.94
N SER A 391 -15.87 0.22 2.25
CA SER A 391 -15.82 -0.08 0.83
C SER A 391 -16.53 -1.39 0.49
N SER A 392 -16.30 -2.43 1.29
CA SER A 392 -16.94 -3.74 1.10
C SER A 392 -18.45 -3.69 1.33
N VAL A 393 -18.88 -2.97 2.37
CA VAL A 393 -20.32 -2.80 2.67
C VAL A 393 -21.01 -1.99 1.57
N ILE A 394 -20.43 -0.89 1.12
CA ILE A 394 -20.97 -0.04 0.07
C ILE A 394 -21.02 -0.79 -1.27
N ALA A 395 -19.93 -1.45 -1.66
CA ALA A 395 -19.90 -2.25 -2.88
C ALA A 395 -20.95 -3.39 -2.85
N GLY A 396 -21.06 -4.10 -1.73
CA GLY A 396 -22.07 -5.14 -1.53
C GLY A 396 -23.49 -4.60 -1.59
N ALA A 397 -23.78 -3.45 -1.01
CA ALA A 397 -25.10 -2.80 -1.06
C ALA A 397 -25.45 -2.37 -2.50
N LEU A 398 -24.50 -1.81 -3.24
CA LEU A 398 -24.71 -1.44 -4.65
C LEU A 398 -24.97 -2.67 -5.53
N LEU A 399 -24.23 -3.76 -5.37
CA LEU A 399 -24.49 -5.03 -6.07
C LEU A 399 -25.88 -5.57 -5.71
N GLY A 400 -26.26 -5.56 -4.43
CA GLY A 400 -27.56 -5.97 -3.96
C GLY A 400 -28.72 -5.11 -4.50
N ALA A 401 -28.45 -3.85 -4.82
CA ALA A 401 -29.38 -2.93 -5.49
C ALA A 401 -29.42 -3.11 -7.02
N GLY A 402 -28.66 -4.05 -7.59
CA GLY A 402 -28.65 -4.38 -9.01
C GLY A 402 -27.67 -3.58 -9.87
N PHE A 403 -26.76 -2.81 -9.26
CA PHE A 403 -25.70 -2.15 -10.03
C PHE A 403 -24.66 -3.16 -10.52
N SER A 404 -24.17 -2.95 -11.74
CA SER A 404 -23.11 -3.78 -12.33
C SER A 404 -21.73 -3.41 -11.77
N ILE A 405 -20.77 -4.33 -11.87
CA ILE A 405 -19.37 -4.09 -11.43
C ILE A 405 -18.74 -2.87 -12.14
N PRO A 406 -18.88 -2.69 -13.46
CA PRO A 406 -18.42 -1.47 -14.13
C PRO A 406 -19.05 -0.19 -13.55
N GLN A 407 -20.34 -0.20 -13.20
CA GLN A 407 -21.00 0.94 -12.57
C GLN A 407 -20.42 1.25 -11.19
N ILE A 408 -20.04 0.23 -10.42
CA ILE A 408 -19.34 0.43 -9.12
C ILE A 408 -17.99 1.09 -9.33
N PHE A 409 -17.23 0.69 -10.36
CA PHE A 409 -15.97 1.34 -10.72
C PHE A 409 -16.18 2.80 -11.13
N LEU A 410 -17.23 3.07 -11.93
CA LEU A 410 -17.61 4.44 -12.29
C LEU A 410 -17.94 5.30 -11.06
N PHE A 411 -18.78 4.80 -10.15
CA PHE A 411 -19.13 5.53 -8.93
C PHE A 411 -17.90 5.77 -8.04
N THR A 412 -17.00 4.79 -7.94
CA THR A 412 -15.76 4.94 -7.20
C THR A 412 -14.85 5.99 -7.85
N GLY A 413 -14.75 6.01 -9.19
CA GLY A 413 -14.01 7.01 -9.94
C GLY A 413 -14.58 8.42 -9.78
N LEU A 414 -15.91 8.57 -9.84
CA LEU A 414 -16.60 9.86 -9.63
C LEU A 414 -16.45 10.35 -8.18
N ALA A 415 -16.58 9.47 -7.20
CA ALA A 415 -16.33 9.80 -5.80
C ALA A 415 -14.86 10.22 -5.59
N ASN A 416 -13.93 9.54 -6.25
CA ASN A 416 -12.52 9.94 -6.23
C ASN A 416 -12.28 11.30 -6.92
N ALA A 417 -13.03 11.65 -7.96
CA ALA A 417 -12.95 12.96 -8.59
C ALA A 417 -13.39 14.08 -7.63
N VAL A 418 -14.41 13.84 -6.81
CA VAL A 418 -14.82 14.77 -5.74
C VAL A 418 -13.70 14.93 -4.70
N VAL A 419 -13.06 13.83 -4.29
CA VAL A 419 -11.92 13.85 -3.38
C VAL A 419 -10.72 14.57 -4.02
N ALA A 420 -10.43 14.32 -5.31
CA ALA A 420 -9.38 14.99 -6.05
C ALA A 420 -9.61 16.51 -6.10
N PHE A 421 -10.84 16.93 -6.38
CA PHE A 421 -11.22 18.34 -6.36
C PHE A 421 -11.02 18.97 -4.97
N TYR A 422 -11.46 18.29 -3.92
CA TYR A 422 -11.25 18.75 -2.54
C TYR A 422 -9.76 18.89 -2.21
N ILE A 423 -8.93 17.92 -2.58
CA ILE A 423 -7.47 17.97 -2.37
C ILE A 423 -6.86 19.15 -3.15
N PHE A 424 -7.28 19.35 -4.40
CA PHE A 424 -6.85 20.48 -5.22
C PHE A 424 -7.15 21.82 -4.55
N MET A 425 -8.34 21.97 -4.00
CA MET A 425 -8.74 23.20 -3.27
C MET A 425 -7.93 23.44 -1.99
N LEU A 426 -7.38 22.38 -1.39
CA LEU A 426 -6.54 22.49 -0.20
C LEU A 426 -5.08 22.87 -0.48
N VAL A 427 -4.57 22.50 -1.65
CA VAL A 427 -3.15 22.65 -2.01
C VAL A 427 -2.95 23.14 -3.44
N PRO A 428 -3.69 24.20 -3.88
CA PRO A 428 -3.68 24.63 -5.26
C PRO A 428 -2.30 25.08 -5.73
N GLU A 429 -1.52 25.71 -4.84
CA GLU A 429 -0.18 26.22 -5.14
C GLU A 429 0.78 25.11 -5.57
N TYR A 430 0.80 24.00 -4.85
CA TYR A 430 1.67 22.84 -5.17
C TYR A 430 1.26 22.17 -6.48
N PHE A 431 -0.04 22.04 -6.72
CA PHE A 431 -0.52 21.47 -7.98
C PHE A 431 -0.21 22.39 -9.17
N LEU A 432 -0.46 23.69 -9.05
CA LEU A 432 -0.16 24.67 -10.08
C LEU A 432 1.34 24.72 -10.38
N ARG A 433 2.19 24.68 -9.34
CA ARG A 433 3.65 24.58 -9.51
C ARG A 433 4.04 23.34 -10.29
N PHE A 434 3.46 22.18 -9.94
CA PHE A 434 3.73 20.94 -10.66
C PHE A 434 3.29 21.01 -12.12
N VAL A 435 2.08 21.51 -12.41
CA VAL A 435 1.58 21.70 -13.78
C VAL A 435 2.46 22.69 -14.55
N ALA A 436 2.82 23.80 -13.94
CA ALA A 436 3.73 24.79 -14.53
C ALA A 436 5.09 24.19 -14.84
N TRP A 437 5.65 23.38 -13.93
CA TRP A 437 6.90 22.66 -14.12
C TRP A 437 6.83 21.64 -15.26
N VAL A 438 5.76 20.85 -15.34
CA VAL A 438 5.55 19.89 -16.44
C VAL A 438 5.40 20.64 -17.77
N ALA A 439 4.50 21.64 -17.83
CA ALA A 439 4.24 22.41 -19.02
C ALA A 439 5.50 23.12 -19.53
N SER A 440 6.27 23.71 -18.61
CA SER A 440 7.51 24.39 -18.97
C SER A 440 8.53 23.42 -19.59
N ARG A 441 8.66 22.20 -19.06
CA ARG A 441 9.58 21.19 -19.59
C ARG A 441 9.14 20.57 -20.91
N LEU A 442 7.85 20.50 -21.17
CA LEU A 442 7.33 20.07 -22.46
C LEU A 442 7.58 21.09 -23.57
N VAL A 443 7.51 22.39 -23.21
CA VAL A 443 7.64 23.50 -24.18
C VAL A 443 9.10 23.97 -24.33
N TYR A 444 9.88 23.94 -23.24
CA TYR A 444 11.23 24.48 -23.20
C TYR A 444 12.28 23.44 -22.79
N ARG A 445 13.45 23.51 -23.39
CA ARG A 445 14.64 22.76 -22.95
C ARG A 445 15.43 23.62 -21.98
N PHE A 446 15.27 23.36 -20.68
CA PHE A 446 16.01 24.10 -19.65
C PHE A 446 17.40 23.54 -19.44
N LYS A 447 18.35 24.44 -19.28
CA LYS A 447 19.64 24.17 -18.68
C LYS A 447 19.80 25.11 -17.49
N VAL A 448 19.76 24.57 -16.28
CA VAL A 448 20.00 25.32 -15.06
C VAL A 448 21.50 25.22 -14.73
N THR A 449 22.14 26.33 -14.41
CA THR A 449 23.54 26.39 -13.99
C THR A 449 23.63 27.34 -12.81
N GLY A 450 24.37 26.93 -11.76
CA GLY A 450 24.60 27.77 -10.56
C GLY A 450 23.53 27.66 -9.49
N ASP A 451 22.66 26.64 -9.54
CA ASP A 451 21.66 26.36 -8.51
C ASP A 451 22.31 26.00 -7.13
N GLU A 452 23.56 25.55 -7.14
CA GLU A 452 24.36 25.34 -5.94
C GLU A 452 24.64 26.64 -5.14
N HIS A 453 24.48 27.81 -5.77
CA HIS A 453 24.68 29.11 -5.11
C HIS A 453 23.41 29.62 -4.41
N ILE A 454 22.28 28.97 -4.61
CA ILE A 454 21.02 29.34 -3.95
C ILE A 454 21.02 28.76 -2.53
N PRO A 455 20.84 29.60 -1.48
CA PRO A 455 20.84 29.11 -0.11
C PRO A 455 19.71 28.11 0.10
N VAL A 456 20.07 26.92 0.59
CA VAL A 456 19.11 25.84 0.88
C VAL A 456 18.33 26.11 2.18
N GLN A 457 18.85 26.96 3.06
CA GLN A 457 18.23 27.33 4.34
C GLN A 457 18.21 28.84 4.50
N GLY A 458 17.08 29.33 5.05
CA GLY A 458 16.86 30.76 5.28
C GLY A 458 16.08 31.46 4.17
N ALA A 459 15.70 32.70 4.39
CA ALA A 459 14.98 33.50 3.41
C ALA A 459 15.99 34.03 2.36
N ALA A 460 15.66 33.85 1.07
CA ALA A 460 16.43 34.40 -0.03
C ALA A 460 15.51 35.14 -1.00
N ILE A 461 15.99 36.23 -1.56
CA ILE A 461 15.31 36.97 -2.64
C ILE A 461 16.05 36.67 -3.95
N LEU A 462 15.34 36.00 -4.88
CA LEU A 462 15.85 35.80 -6.22
C LEU A 462 15.47 37.00 -7.08
N ALA A 463 16.46 37.79 -7.45
CA ALA A 463 16.28 38.89 -8.38
C ALA A 463 16.69 38.46 -9.79
N CYS A 464 15.76 38.38 -10.70
CA CYS A 464 16.00 37.97 -12.08
C CYS A 464 15.70 39.11 -13.08
N ASN A 465 16.30 39.07 -14.25
CA ASN A 465 15.90 39.94 -15.37
C ASN A 465 14.54 39.46 -15.87
N HIS A 466 13.60 40.38 -16.03
CA HIS A 466 12.30 40.09 -16.60
C HIS A 466 12.34 40.27 -18.12
N VAL A 467 12.25 39.18 -18.87
CA VAL A 467 12.30 39.11 -20.31
C VAL A 467 10.98 38.64 -20.92
N SER A 468 10.24 37.81 -20.16
CA SER A 468 9.00 37.18 -20.62
C SER A 468 8.00 36.98 -19.49
N PHE A 469 6.69 36.96 -19.82
CA PHE A 469 5.63 36.59 -18.88
C PHE A 469 5.78 35.20 -18.30
N VAL A 470 6.60 34.35 -18.93
CA VAL A 470 6.87 32.97 -18.48
C VAL A 470 7.91 32.93 -17.37
N ASP A 471 8.69 34.01 -17.16
CA ASP A 471 9.80 34.02 -16.18
C ASP A 471 9.33 33.66 -14.76
N ALA A 472 8.17 34.17 -14.35
CA ALA A 472 7.58 33.85 -13.05
C ALA A 472 7.25 32.35 -12.91
N VAL A 473 6.82 31.70 -14.00
CA VAL A 473 6.51 30.25 -14.05
C VAL A 473 7.79 29.40 -14.01
N LEU A 474 8.87 29.92 -14.61
CA LEU A 474 10.17 29.26 -14.68
C LEU A 474 10.93 29.28 -13.32
N LEU A 475 10.64 30.29 -12.49
CA LEU A 475 11.24 30.45 -11.16
C LEU A 475 10.45 29.74 -10.04
N MET A 476 9.25 29.29 -10.33
CA MET A 476 8.43 28.49 -9.40
C MET A 476 8.94 27.06 -9.31
#